data_4ca2c7113348090672dbfd372ccc9406
#
_entry.id   4ca2c7113348090672dbfd372ccc9406
#
_cell.length_a   1.000
_cell.length_b   1.000
_cell.length_c   1.000
_cell.angle_alpha   90.00
_cell.angle_beta   90.00
_cell.angle_gamma   90.00
#
_symmetry.space_group_name_H-M   'P 1'
#
loop_
_entity.id
_entity.type
_entity.pdbx_description
1 polymer ?
#
loop_
_entity_poly.entity_id
_entity_poly.type
_entity_poly.pdbx_seq_one_letter_code
_entity_poly.pdbx_strand_id
1 'polypeptide(L)'
;MTLQSSGAISLANIASEFGGSAPHSLSEYYLGHSGIPSSGTISMNQFYGTSAPSYVAASGGSVSTSGVWKRHYFYSSGYFYISNAGNAAGSNSVYALIVAGGGGGTGVGGGGAGGYRYLNFGVGTGNYYVTVGGGGAGRYSNYNTTTGGSGGN
;
A
#
# COMPACT_ATOMS: atom_id res chain seq x y z
N MET A 1 -15.32 -5.71 -10.40
CA MET A 1 -15.39 -6.69 -11.53
C MET A 1 -14.80 -5.99 -12.73
N THR A 2 -14.21 -6.68 -13.68
CA THR A 2 -13.71 -6.04 -14.92
C THR A 2 -14.72 -6.28 -16.02
N LEU A 3 -15.04 -5.24 -16.81
CA LEU A 3 -15.91 -5.41 -17.97
C LEU A 3 -15.26 -6.31 -19.02
N GLN A 4 -16.08 -6.99 -19.79
CA GLN A 4 -15.63 -7.89 -20.85
C GLN A 4 -14.74 -7.19 -21.88
N SER A 5 -13.79 -7.92 -22.45
CA SER A 5 -12.84 -7.37 -23.44
C SER A 5 -13.38 -7.38 -24.88
N SER A 6 -14.51 -8.05 -25.12
CA SER A 6 -15.16 -8.15 -26.45
C SER A 6 -16.60 -8.63 -26.32
N GLY A 7 -17.35 -8.57 -27.41
CA GLY A 7 -18.75 -9.01 -27.45
C GLY A 7 -19.74 -7.89 -27.18
N ALA A 8 -20.98 -8.23 -26.85
CA ALA A 8 -22.02 -7.22 -26.57
C ALA A 8 -21.80 -6.61 -25.18
N ILE A 9 -21.70 -5.29 -25.13
CA ILE A 9 -21.67 -4.52 -23.88
C ILE A 9 -22.91 -3.61 -23.82
N SER A 10 -23.53 -3.51 -22.68
CA SER A 10 -24.70 -2.67 -22.45
C SER A 10 -24.39 -1.58 -21.40
N LEU A 11 -25.22 -0.55 -21.40
CA LEU A 11 -25.14 0.51 -20.39
C LEU A 11 -25.38 -0.05 -18.97
N ALA A 12 -26.20 -1.10 -18.85
CA ALA A 12 -26.42 -1.81 -17.61
C ALA A 12 -25.14 -2.53 -17.10
N ASN A 13 -24.33 -3.10 -18.01
CA ASN A 13 -23.04 -3.68 -17.63
C ASN A 13 -22.10 -2.60 -17.09
N ILE A 14 -22.04 -1.44 -17.75
CA ILE A 14 -21.23 -0.30 -17.32
C ILE A 14 -21.71 0.19 -15.95
N ALA A 15 -23.00 0.36 -15.77
CA ALA A 15 -23.59 0.78 -14.50
C ALA A 15 -23.31 -0.21 -13.36
N SER A 16 -23.30 -1.52 -13.65
CA SER A 16 -22.96 -2.55 -12.67
C SER A 16 -21.51 -2.46 -12.18
N GLU A 17 -20.57 -2.05 -13.03
CA GLU A 17 -19.17 -1.91 -12.68
C GLU A 17 -18.85 -0.56 -12.03
N PHE A 18 -19.34 0.51 -12.62
CA PHE A 18 -18.98 1.89 -12.24
C PHE A 18 -20.01 2.57 -11.33
N GLY A 19 -21.16 1.94 -11.12
CA GLY A 19 -22.26 2.54 -10.37
C GLY A 19 -23.05 3.56 -11.21
N GLY A 20 -23.68 4.50 -10.55
CA GLY A 20 -24.50 5.54 -11.17
C GLY A 20 -25.97 5.45 -10.74
N SER A 21 -26.80 6.38 -11.22
CA SER A 21 -28.23 6.46 -10.90
C SER A 21 -29.08 6.35 -12.16
N ALA A 22 -30.13 5.53 -12.12
CA ALA A 22 -31.06 5.42 -13.24
C ALA A 22 -31.90 6.71 -13.41
N PRO A 23 -32.19 7.13 -14.66
CA PRO A 23 -31.81 6.54 -15.93
C PRO A 23 -30.33 6.77 -16.27
N HIS A 24 -29.61 5.71 -16.61
CA HIS A 24 -28.18 5.79 -16.94
C HIS A 24 -27.93 6.42 -18.30
N SER A 25 -26.84 7.19 -18.39
CA SER A 25 -26.33 7.73 -19.65
C SER A 25 -24.80 7.59 -19.70
N LEU A 26 -24.22 7.55 -20.90
CA LEU A 26 -22.75 7.48 -21.04
C LEU A 26 -22.04 8.69 -20.43
N SER A 27 -22.72 9.85 -20.37
CA SER A 27 -22.15 11.06 -19.79
C SER A 27 -21.90 11.00 -18.28
N GLU A 28 -22.49 10.03 -17.57
CA GLU A 28 -22.15 9.79 -16.15
C GLU A 28 -20.74 9.24 -15.96
N TYR A 29 -20.16 8.65 -17.02
CA TYR A 29 -18.96 7.84 -16.95
C TYR A 29 -17.71 8.51 -17.51
N TYR A 30 -17.66 9.85 -17.52
CA TYR A 30 -16.44 10.58 -17.80
C TYR A 30 -15.46 10.42 -16.62
N LEU A 31 -14.51 9.51 -16.74
CA LEU A 31 -13.64 9.12 -15.64
C LEU A 31 -12.20 9.60 -15.78
N GLY A 32 -11.75 9.86 -17.01
CA GLY A 32 -10.36 10.27 -17.27
C GLY A 32 -9.31 9.22 -16.98
N HIS A 33 -9.70 7.95 -16.88
CA HIS A 33 -8.79 6.82 -16.64
C HIS A 33 -9.26 5.55 -17.37
N SER A 34 -8.38 4.57 -17.47
CA SER A 34 -8.65 3.27 -18.12
C SER A 34 -9.14 3.37 -19.57
N GLY A 35 -8.71 4.41 -20.31
CA GLY A 35 -9.15 4.63 -21.70
C GLY A 35 -10.48 5.35 -21.84
N ILE A 36 -11.18 5.66 -20.74
CA ILE A 36 -12.42 6.43 -20.73
C ILE A 36 -12.05 7.91 -20.61
N PRO A 37 -12.52 8.77 -21.54
CA PRO A 37 -12.19 10.20 -21.52
C PRO A 37 -12.78 10.91 -20.29
N SER A 38 -12.21 12.07 -19.95
CA SER A 38 -12.76 12.98 -18.92
C SER A 38 -13.78 13.98 -19.48
N SER A 39 -13.85 14.11 -20.81
CA SER A 39 -14.78 15.00 -21.51
C SER A 39 -14.80 14.68 -23.01
N GLY A 40 -15.72 15.27 -23.77
CA GLY A 40 -15.81 15.13 -25.22
C GLY A 40 -16.61 13.92 -25.68
N THR A 41 -16.19 13.26 -26.75
CA THR A 41 -16.90 12.09 -27.28
C THR A 41 -16.62 10.85 -26.44
N ILE A 42 -17.67 10.21 -25.95
CA ILE A 42 -17.62 8.95 -25.20
C ILE A 42 -18.45 7.89 -25.94
N SER A 43 -17.94 6.67 -26.01
CA SER A 43 -18.57 5.58 -26.72
C SER A 43 -18.44 4.26 -25.96
N MET A 44 -19.36 3.32 -26.23
CA MET A 44 -19.44 2.04 -25.54
C MET A 44 -18.16 1.19 -25.66
N ASN A 45 -17.46 1.29 -26.80
CA ASN A 45 -16.25 0.51 -27.04
C ASN A 45 -15.06 0.92 -26.13
N GLN A 46 -15.09 2.10 -25.57
CA GLN A 46 -14.06 2.56 -24.63
C GLN A 46 -14.13 1.86 -23.27
N PHE A 47 -15.25 1.19 -23.00
CA PHE A 47 -15.44 0.47 -21.73
C PHE A 47 -14.96 -0.99 -21.76
N TYR A 48 -14.56 -1.52 -22.91
CA TYR A 48 -14.03 -2.89 -22.98
C TYR A 48 -12.77 -3.05 -22.14
N GLY A 49 -12.74 -4.10 -21.31
CA GLY A 49 -11.62 -4.42 -20.42
C GLY A 49 -11.36 -3.41 -19.32
N THR A 50 -12.23 -2.41 -19.14
CA THR A 50 -12.09 -1.43 -18.07
C THR A 50 -12.65 -1.95 -16.75
N SER A 51 -12.20 -1.35 -15.66
CA SER A 51 -12.71 -1.62 -14.31
C SER A 51 -12.76 -0.33 -13.50
N ALA A 52 -13.67 -0.27 -12.56
CA ALA A 52 -13.71 0.82 -11.58
C ALA A 52 -12.41 0.81 -10.75
N PRO A 53 -11.87 1.99 -10.38
CA PRO A 53 -10.71 2.07 -9.52
C PRO A 53 -10.97 1.38 -8.18
N SER A 54 -10.07 0.48 -7.81
CA SER A 54 -10.05 -0.17 -6.52
C SER A 54 -8.69 0.04 -5.88
N TYR A 55 -8.67 0.40 -4.61
CA TYR A 55 -7.46 0.74 -3.88
C TYR A 55 -7.15 -0.34 -2.83
N VAL A 56 -5.88 -0.42 -2.46
CA VAL A 56 -5.47 -1.32 -1.37
C VAL A 56 -6.19 -0.92 -0.10
N ALA A 57 -6.91 -1.88 0.49
CA ALA A 57 -7.52 -1.74 1.81
C ALA A 57 -6.81 -2.67 2.79
N ALA A 58 -6.32 -2.10 3.88
CA ALA A 58 -5.55 -2.83 4.87
C ALA A 58 -5.86 -2.38 6.30
N SER A 59 -5.51 -3.26 7.25
CA SER A 59 -5.58 -3.02 8.69
C SER A 59 -4.32 -3.55 9.38
N GLY A 60 -4.13 -3.20 10.64
CA GLY A 60 -2.96 -3.56 11.46
C GLY A 60 -2.06 -2.38 11.76
N GLY A 61 -1.32 -2.49 12.85
CA GLY A 61 -0.50 -1.40 13.39
C GLY A 61 -1.31 -0.18 13.84
N SER A 62 -0.62 0.92 14.11
CA SER A 62 -1.25 2.22 14.36
C SER A 62 -1.51 2.93 13.04
N VAL A 63 -2.72 3.44 12.83
CA VAL A 63 -3.16 3.99 11.55
C VAL A 63 -3.25 5.51 11.61
N SER A 64 -2.73 6.17 10.57
CA SER A 64 -2.91 7.60 10.33
C SER A 64 -3.30 7.85 8.88
N THR A 65 -4.25 8.76 8.66
CA THR A 65 -4.69 9.16 7.32
C THR A 65 -4.37 10.64 7.10
N SER A 66 -3.76 10.96 5.96
CA SER A 66 -3.44 12.33 5.57
C SER A 66 -3.60 12.48 4.05
N GLY A 67 -4.57 13.27 3.62
CA GLY A 67 -4.96 13.37 2.22
C GLY A 67 -5.36 12.00 1.68
N VAL A 68 -4.76 11.61 0.57
CA VAL A 68 -5.00 10.32 -0.10
C VAL A 68 -4.20 9.15 0.49
N TRP A 69 -3.36 9.41 1.48
CA TRP A 69 -2.47 8.43 2.07
C TRP A 69 -3.02 7.87 3.37
N LYS A 70 -3.08 6.54 3.46
CA LYS A 70 -3.29 5.79 4.70
C LYS A 70 -1.98 5.12 5.08
N ARG A 71 -1.47 5.42 6.29
CA ARG A 71 -0.19 4.93 6.81
C ARG A 71 -0.44 3.98 7.96
N HIS A 72 0.29 2.87 7.98
CA HIS A 72 0.28 1.87 9.03
C HIS A 72 1.67 1.85 9.68
N TYR A 73 1.74 2.08 10.98
CA TYR A 73 2.98 2.11 11.75
C TYR A 73 3.05 0.91 12.67
N PHE A 74 4.15 0.18 12.59
CA PHE A 74 4.43 -0.97 13.43
C PHE A 74 5.59 -0.64 14.37
N TYR A 75 5.29 -0.38 15.64
CA TYR A 75 6.26 -0.16 16.71
C TYR A 75 6.58 -1.45 17.48
N SER A 76 5.82 -2.52 17.22
CA SER A 76 6.00 -3.89 17.70
C SER A 76 5.57 -4.87 16.62
N SER A 77 6.04 -6.10 16.72
CA SER A 77 5.66 -7.16 15.78
C SER A 77 4.15 -7.39 15.76
N GLY A 78 3.61 -7.68 14.57
CA GLY A 78 2.18 -7.85 14.39
C GLY A 78 1.80 -8.17 12.95
N TYR A 79 0.51 -8.29 12.69
CA TYR A 79 0.00 -8.59 11.37
C TYR A 79 -0.43 -7.32 10.63
N PHE A 80 -0.02 -7.22 9.38
CA PHE A 80 -0.58 -6.32 8.38
C PHE A 80 -1.52 -7.14 7.50
N TYR A 81 -2.82 -6.92 7.64
CA TYR A 81 -3.85 -7.64 6.90
C TYR A 81 -4.34 -6.81 5.72
N ILE A 82 -4.26 -7.36 4.52
CA ILE A 82 -4.78 -6.76 3.29
C ILE A 82 -6.10 -7.45 2.94
N SER A 83 -7.19 -6.72 3.08
CA SER A 83 -8.54 -7.18 2.74
C SER A 83 -8.91 -6.96 1.28
N ASN A 84 -8.29 -5.98 0.63
CA ASN A 84 -8.44 -5.70 -0.80
C ASN A 84 -7.08 -5.31 -1.37
N ALA A 85 -6.65 -6.00 -2.42
CA ALA A 85 -5.37 -5.75 -3.09
C ALA A 85 -5.42 -4.58 -4.08
N GLY A 86 -6.61 -4.00 -4.33
CA GLY A 86 -6.79 -2.98 -5.34
C GLY A 86 -6.70 -3.52 -6.77
N ASN A 87 -6.58 -2.62 -7.72
CA ASN A 87 -6.40 -2.95 -9.13
C ASN A 87 -5.54 -1.90 -9.87
N ALA A 88 -5.23 -2.17 -11.15
CA ALA A 88 -4.43 -1.26 -11.96
C ALA A 88 -5.10 0.10 -12.23
N ALA A 89 -6.43 0.18 -12.20
CA ALA A 89 -7.16 1.43 -12.38
C ALA A 89 -7.10 2.33 -11.13
N GLY A 90 -6.96 1.73 -9.95
CA GLY A 90 -6.75 2.41 -8.68
C GLY A 90 -5.29 2.33 -8.23
N SER A 91 -5.02 1.46 -7.26
CA SER A 91 -3.64 1.15 -6.81
C SER A 91 -3.60 -0.27 -6.27
N ASN A 92 -2.62 -1.05 -6.71
CA ASN A 92 -2.38 -2.43 -6.28
C ASN A 92 -0.98 -2.59 -5.65
N SER A 93 -0.37 -1.50 -5.21
CA SER A 93 0.95 -1.50 -4.58
C SER A 93 0.95 -0.70 -3.28
N VAL A 94 1.91 -1.00 -2.43
CA VAL A 94 2.17 -0.29 -1.18
C VAL A 94 3.62 0.20 -1.14
N TYR A 95 3.82 1.30 -0.44
CA TYR A 95 5.14 1.80 -0.09
C TYR A 95 5.47 1.34 1.32
N ALA A 96 6.64 0.74 1.50
CA ALA A 96 7.16 0.35 2.80
C ALA A 96 8.43 1.11 3.13
N LEU A 97 8.44 1.72 4.32
CA LEU A 97 9.61 2.31 4.94
C LEU A 97 10.02 1.41 6.09
N ILE A 98 11.21 0.84 6.02
CA ILE A 98 11.77 -0.05 7.03
C ILE A 98 12.98 0.64 7.64
N VAL A 99 12.95 0.80 8.96
CA VAL A 99 14.06 1.36 9.74
C VAL A 99 14.44 0.33 10.79
N ALA A 100 15.63 -0.22 10.66
CA ALA A 100 16.15 -1.20 11.63
C ALA A 100 16.64 -0.52 12.90
N GLY A 101 16.69 -1.28 13.99
CA GLY A 101 17.28 -0.82 15.25
C GLY A 101 18.78 -0.50 15.10
N GLY A 102 19.22 0.58 15.71
CA GLY A 102 20.63 0.96 15.79
C GLY A 102 21.42 0.03 16.71
N GLY A 103 22.73 0.00 16.54
CA GLY A 103 23.64 -0.69 17.43
C GLY A 103 23.72 -0.02 18.82
N GLY A 104 24.00 -0.80 19.86
CA GLY A 104 24.27 -0.31 21.19
C GLY A 104 25.62 0.40 21.29
N GLY A 105 25.67 1.50 22.04
CA GLY A 105 26.92 2.17 22.39
C GLY A 105 27.65 1.50 23.54
N THR A 106 28.92 1.83 23.68
CA THR A 106 29.76 1.49 24.86
C THR A 106 30.04 2.76 25.66
N GLY A 107 30.64 2.64 26.86
CA GLY A 107 30.90 3.78 27.74
C GLY A 107 31.72 4.93 27.15
N VAL A 108 32.42 4.72 26.05
CA VAL A 108 33.26 5.71 25.35
C VAL A 108 32.95 5.88 23.87
N GLY A 109 31.97 5.16 23.34
CA GLY A 109 31.62 5.23 21.91
C GLY A 109 30.15 5.04 21.65
N GLY A 110 29.61 5.77 20.69
CA GLY A 110 28.21 5.64 20.22
C GLY A 110 28.05 4.39 19.36
N GLY A 111 26.84 3.83 19.38
CA GLY A 111 26.43 2.78 18.45
C GLY A 111 26.17 3.33 17.06
N GLY A 112 26.31 2.49 16.05
CA GLY A 112 25.96 2.83 14.66
C GLY A 112 24.45 2.93 14.45
N ALA A 113 24.03 3.70 13.43
CA ALA A 113 22.65 3.76 13.02
C ALA A 113 22.17 2.42 12.45
N GLY A 114 20.87 2.12 12.60
CA GLY A 114 20.23 1.00 11.92
C GLY A 114 20.10 1.21 10.41
N GLY A 115 19.85 0.12 9.70
CA GLY A 115 19.61 0.13 8.27
C GLY A 115 18.30 0.88 7.92
N TYR A 116 18.27 1.48 6.73
CA TYR A 116 17.10 2.15 6.18
C TYR A 116 16.76 1.54 4.83
N ARG A 117 15.47 1.28 4.59
CA ARG A 117 15.02 0.75 3.30
C ARG A 117 13.65 1.32 2.92
N TYR A 118 13.55 1.80 1.69
CA TYR A 118 12.30 2.27 1.09
C TYR A 118 11.97 1.43 -0.13
N LEU A 119 10.77 0.86 -0.17
CA LEU A 119 10.33 -0.09 -1.18
C LEU A 119 8.95 0.28 -1.70
N ASN A 120 8.70 -0.02 -2.98
CA ASN A 120 7.37 -0.08 -3.57
C ASN A 120 7.19 -1.48 -4.17
N PHE A 121 6.09 -2.15 -3.86
CA PHE A 121 5.80 -3.48 -4.39
C PHE A 121 4.29 -3.75 -4.45
N GLY A 122 3.90 -4.60 -5.41
CA GLY A 122 2.54 -5.10 -5.52
C GLY A 122 2.18 -6.01 -4.37
N VAL A 123 0.92 -5.99 -3.97
CA VAL A 123 0.41 -6.79 -2.84
C VAL A 123 -0.78 -7.63 -3.26
N GLY A 124 -0.94 -8.80 -2.59
CA GLY A 124 -2.15 -9.61 -2.64
C GLY A 124 -2.97 -9.48 -1.35
N THR A 125 -4.18 -10.02 -1.34
CA THR A 125 -4.97 -10.17 -0.12
C THR A 125 -4.34 -11.20 0.79
N GLY A 126 -4.38 -10.98 2.10
CA GLY A 126 -3.84 -11.92 3.09
C GLY A 126 -3.22 -11.26 4.31
N ASN A 127 -2.65 -12.09 5.17
CA ASN A 127 -1.94 -11.68 6.37
C ASN A 127 -0.44 -11.66 6.12
N TYR A 128 0.18 -10.52 6.35
CA TYR A 128 1.62 -10.33 6.29
C TYR A 128 2.14 -10.09 7.71
N TYR A 129 2.99 -10.96 8.21
CA TYR A 129 3.58 -10.78 9.53
C TYR A 129 4.74 -9.79 9.44
N VAL A 130 4.65 -8.73 10.23
CA VAL A 130 5.70 -7.71 10.37
C VAL A 130 6.47 -8.00 11.64
N THR A 131 7.76 -8.23 11.52
CA THR A 131 8.67 -8.38 12.65
C THR A 131 9.37 -7.07 12.94
N VAL A 132 9.25 -6.57 14.18
CA VAL A 132 9.97 -5.39 14.65
C VAL A 132 11.03 -5.86 15.63
N GLY A 133 12.30 -5.73 15.23
CA GLY A 133 13.46 -6.03 16.06
C GLY A 133 13.78 -4.89 17.04
N GLY A 134 14.52 -5.20 18.07
CA GLY A 134 15.04 -4.21 19.02
C GLY A 134 16.32 -3.55 18.53
N GLY A 135 16.70 -2.44 19.15
CA GLY A 135 18.06 -1.91 19.05
C GLY A 135 19.08 -2.79 19.79
N GLY A 136 20.34 -2.63 19.46
CA GLY A 136 21.43 -3.27 20.17
C GLY A 136 21.52 -2.77 21.61
N ALA A 137 21.82 -3.68 22.55
CA ALA A 137 22.01 -3.31 23.95
C ALA A 137 23.29 -2.49 24.12
N GLY A 138 23.18 -1.32 24.74
CA GLY A 138 24.34 -0.57 25.20
C GLY A 138 25.03 -1.29 26.35
N ARG A 139 26.35 -1.15 26.44
CA ARG A 139 27.13 -1.66 27.59
C ARG A 139 27.86 -0.54 28.28
N TYR A 140 27.69 -0.47 29.58
CA TYR A 140 28.51 0.33 30.47
C TYR A 140 29.64 -0.57 30.99
N SER A 141 30.86 -0.35 30.54
CA SER A 141 32.04 -1.07 31.06
C SER A 141 33.05 -0.05 31.54
N ASN A 142 33.42 -0.17 32.79
CA ASN A 142 34.46 0.66 33.39
C ASN A 142 35.86 0.26 32.97
N TYR A 143 36.12 -0.58 32.15
CA TYR A 143 37.41 -1.00 31.55
C TYR A 143 37.25 -2.34 30.81
N ASN A 144 37.58 -2.28 29.53
CA ASN A 144 37.98 -3.37 28.65
C ASN A 144 36.94 -3.94 27.67
N THR A 145 37.23 -3.72 26.38
CA THR A 145 36.96 -4.54 25.19
C THR A 145 35.63 -5.30 25.06
N THR A 146 34.49 -4.68 25.32
CA THR A 146 33.24 -5.31 24.93
C THR A 146 32.49 -4.41 23.92
N THR A 147 32.27 -4.96 22.73
CA THR A 147 31.48 -4.33 21.67
C THR A 147 30.02 -4.20 22.09
N GLY A 148 29.36 -3.10 21.69
CA GLY A 148 27.93 -2.96 21.81
C GLY A 148 27.18 -4.00 20.98
N GLY A 149 25.94 -4.32 21.34
CA GLY A 149 25.09 -5.25 20.61
C GLY A 149 24.68 -4.71 19.24
N SER A 150 24.44 -5.58 18.28
CA SER A 150 23.85 -5.24 17.00
C SER A 150 22.37 -4.92 17.14
N GLY A 151 21.85 -4.01 16.34
CA GLY A 151 20.40 -3.79 16.21
C GLY A 151 19.75 -5.00 15.52
N GLY A 152 18.51 -5.30 15.87
CA GLY A 152 17.69 -6.33 15.20
C GLY A 152 17.12 -5.82 13.87
N ASN A 153 16.93 -6.73 12.95
CA ASN A 153 16.21 -6.50 11.68
C ASN A 153 14.70 -6.53 11.90
#